data_b34fa366a186bc896271b7048d37f674
#
_entry.id   b34fa366a186bc896271b7048d37f674
#
_cell.length_a   1.000
_cell.length_b   1.000
_cell.length_c   1.000
_cell.angle_alpha   90.00
_cell.angle_beta   90.00
_cell.angle_gamma   90.00
#
_symmetry.space_group_name_H-M   'P 1'
#
loop_
_entity.id
_entity.type
_entity.pdbx_description
1 polymer ?
#
loop_
_entity_poly.entity_id
_entity_poly.type
_entity_poly.pdbx_seq_one_letter_code
_entity_poly.pdbx_strand_id
1 'polypeptide(L)'
;REFARAFERGLIYQGVKPVYWNWTLKTALADAEVEYHDIKSPSIYVKFEVTDANTLKKLGSPSGQTYFVIWTTTPWTLPANVGIALHPELEYSVFNYVNEAGVKESLVIADKLKESFEKETGLSLHKLSTHAGKSLELGEARHPFLDRASIIVLGDHVTADTGTGVVHTAPGHGVDDFRVGQKYNLPVLNPVSDSGQYTDDYLEMKGMNIFKANPLIIEKLKASGHLIKFSEFVHSYPHCWRSKTPLIFR
;
A
#
# COMPACT_ATOMS: atom_id res chain seq x y z
N ARG A 1 13.87 12.87 -38.60
CA ARG A 1 12.76 13.55 -39.28
C ARG A 1 11.41 12.95 -38.92
N GLU A 2 11.22 11.62 -38.97
CA GLU A 2 9.95 10.99 -38.63
C GLU A 2 9.64 11.07 -37.10
N PHE A 3 10.65 10.97 -36.24
CA PHE A 3 10.50 11.20 -34.80
C PHE A 3 9.94 12.59 -34.50
N ALA A 4 10.49 13.65 -35.16
CA ALA A 4 10.00 15.01 -34.98
C ALA A 4 8.53 15.17 -35.42
N ARG A 5 8.16 14.54 -36.55
CA ARG A 5 6.76 14.55 -37.03
C ARG A 5 5.79 13.84 -36.06
N ALA A 6 6.23 12.74 -35.45
CA ALA A 6 5.44 12.03 -34.44
C ALA A 6 5.26 12.88 -33.17
N PHE A 7 6.33 13.59 -32.76
CA PHE A 7 6.27 14.52 -31.63
C PHE A 7 5.33 15.72 -31.92
N GLU A 8 5.46 16.36 -33.09
CA GLU A 8 4.59 17.46 -33.54
C GLU A 8 3.09 17.07 -33.58
N ARG A 9 2.81 15.79 -33.84
CA ARG A 9 1.45 15.23 -33.84
C ARG A 9 0.96 14.78 -32.48
N GLY A 10 1.75 14.98 -31.40
CA GLY A 10 1.40 14.57 -30.05
C GLY A 10 1.42 13.05 -29.80
N LEU A 11 2.01 12.26 -30.72
CA LEU A 11 2.13 10.81 -30.61
C LEU A 11 3.27 10.39 -29.67
N ILE A 12 4.18 11.31 -29.37
CA ILE A 12 5.31 11.11 -28.47
C ILE A 12 5.26 12.20 -27.41
N TYR A 13 5.35 11.82 -26.14
CA TYR A 13 5.39 12.74 -25.02
C TYR A 13 6.36 12.22 -23.96
N GLN A 14 6.84 13.12 -23.12
CA GLN A 14 7.61 12.76 -21.92
C GLN A 14 6.65 12.51 -20.75
N GLY A 15 6.79 11.39 -20.10
CA GLY A 15 5.98 11.03 -18.94
C GLY A 15 6.81 10.27 -17.91
N VAL A 16 6.22 10.04 -16.75
CA VAL A 16 6.78 9.20 -15.69
C VAL A 16 5.91 7.97 -15.51
N LYS A 17 6.52 6.84 -15.20
CA LYS A 17 5.86 5.61 -14.75
C LYS A 17 6.83 4.80 -13.90
N PRO A 18 6.36 4.02 -12.92
CA PRO A 18 7.23 3.11 -12.20
C PRO A 18 7.76 2.01 -13.13
N VAL A 19 9.04 1.72 -13.00
CA VAL A 19 9.73 0.65 -13.75
C VAL A 19 10.53 -0.21 -12.76
N TYR A 20 10.91 -1.43 -13.18
CA TYR A 20 11.92 -2.19 -12.46
C TYR A 20 13.22 -1.40 -12.41
N TRP A 21 13.72 -1.15 -11.21
CA TRP A 21 14.91 -0.36 -10.97
C TRP A 21 15.92 -1.12 -10.11
N ASN A 22 17.14 -1.20 -10.62
CA ASN A 22 18.27 -1.69 -9.84
C ASN A 22 18.97 -0.51 -9.15
N TRP A 23 18.76 -0.39 -7.86
CA TRP A 23 19.31 0.69 -7.03
C TRP A 23 20.81 0.58 -6.79
N THR A 24 21.45 -0.60 -6.98
CA THR A 24 22.89 -0.78 -6.87
C THR A 24 23.63 -0.41 -8.16
N LEU A 25 23.05 -0.73 -9.31
CA LEU A 25 23.59 -0.40 -10.63
C LEU A 25 23.01 0.89 -11.21
N LYS A 26 22.00 1.46 -10.55
CA LYS A 26 21.29 2.69 -10.95
C LYS A 26 20.79 2.64 -12.39
N THR A 27 20.08 1.58 -12.72
CA THR A 27 19.54 1.38 -14.06
C THR A 27 18.15 0.74 -14.02
N ALA A 28 17.32 1.09 -15.00
CA ALA A 28 16.08 0.38 -15.27
C ALA A 28 16.38 -0.99 -15.91
N LEU A 29 15.45 -1.93 -15.73
CA LEU A 29 15.51 -3.26 -16.35
C LEU A 29 14.27 -3.50 -17.20
N ALA A 30 14.48 -4.23 -18.30
CA ALA A 30 13.40 -4.85 -19.05
C ALA A 30 12.94 -6.14 -18.34
N ASP A 31 11.71 -6.59 -18.62
CA ASP A 31 11.14 -7.81 -18.00
C ASP A 31 12.04 -9.05 -18.21
N ALA A 32 12.69 -9.17 -19.36
CA ALA A 32 13.62 -10.27 -19.66
C ALA A 32 14.91 -10.26 -18.82
N GLU A 33 15.17 -9.20 -18.08
CA GLU A 33 16.34 -9.04 -17.22
C GLU A 33 16.02 -9.27 -15.74
N VAL A 34 14.76 -9.64 -15.45
CA VAL A 34 14.26 -9.89 -14.10
C VAL A 34 14.22 -11.40 -13.84
N GLU A 35 14.84 -11.81 -12.75
CA GLU A 35 14.74 -13.16 -12.20
C GLU A 35 13.95 -13.12 -10.89
N TYR A 36 13.28 -14.20 -10.56
CA TYR A 36 12.52 -14.30 -9.33
C TYR A 36 13.19 -15.28 -8.37
N HIS A 37 13.44 -14.84 -7.15
CA HIS A 37 14.01 -15.63 -6.07
C HIS A 37 13.17 -15.48 -4.81
N ASP A 38 13.08 -16.56 -4.04
CA ASP A 38 12.41 -16.51 -2.75
C ASP A 38 13.25 -15.72 -1.75
N ILE A 39 12.62 -14.73 -1.14
CA ILE A 39 13.20 -13.94 -0.07
C ILE A 39 12.28 -13.91 1.15
N LYS A 40 12.87 -13.65 2.28
CA LYS A 40 12.17 -13.41 3.53
C LYS A 40 11.98 -11.91 3.72
N SER A 41 10.74 -11.45 3.68
CA SER A 41 10.37 -10.04 3.82
C SER A 41 9.55 -9.81 5.09
N PRO A 42 9.57 -8.59 5.65
CA PRO A 42 8.60 -8.22 6.67
C PRO A 42 7.19 -8.29 6.08
N SER A 43 6.26 -8.82 6.86
CA SER A 43 4.83 -8.87 6.54
C SER A 43 4.08 -8.15 7.66
N ILE A 44 3.35 -7.09 7.31
CA ILE A 44 2.68 -6.25 8.30
C ILE A 44 1.22 -5.99 7.93
N TYR A 45 0.37 -5.98 8.98
CA TYR A 45 -1.01 -5.50 8.93
C TYR A 45 -1.08 -4.13 9.58
N VAL A 46 -1.55 -3.11 8.85
CA VAL A 46 -1.48 -1.71 9.27
C VAL A 46 -2.87 -1.07 9.23
N LYS A 47 -3.22 -0.38 10.32
CA LYS A 47 -4.46 0.38 10.48
C LYS A 47 -4.34 1.77 9.86
N PHE A 48 -5.32 2.17 9.05
CA PHE A 48 -5.52 3.51 8.52
C PHE A 48 -6.82 4.06 9.10
N GLU A 49 -6.75 5.05 9.96
CA GLU A 49 -7.89 5.59 10.68
C GLU A 49 -8.87 6.31 9.76
N VAL A 50 -10.15 5.98 9.86
CA VAL A 50 -11.23 6.70 9.17
C VAL A 50 -11.62 7.92 10.01
N THR A 51 -11.22 9.10 9.56
CA THR A 51 -11.51 10.37 10.25
C THR A 51 -12.61 11.17 9.54
N ASP A 52 -12.87 10.86 8.27
CA ASP A 52 -13.92 11.54 7.49
C ASP A 52 -15.32 11.06 7.87
N ALA A 53 -16.19 12.03 8.23
CA ALA A 53 -17.56 11.77 8.65
C ALA A 53 -18.42 11.11 7.57
N ASN A 54 -18.19 11.42 6.28
CA ASN A 54 -18.93 10.81 5.18
C ASN A 54 -18.55 9.35 5.02
N THR A 55 -17.27 9.02 5.14
CA THR A 55 -16.77 7.63 5.09
C THR A 55 -17.32 6.84 6.28
N LEU A 56 -17.30 7.39 7.49
CA LEU A 56 -17.91 6.74 8.66
C LEU A 56 -19.42 6.49 8.45
N LYS A 57 -20.13 7.45 7.86
CA LYS A 57 -21.55 7.28 7.52
C LYS A 57 -21.77 6.17 6.49
N LYS A 58 -20.94 6.10 5.43
CA LYS A 58 -20.96 5.02 4.44
C LYS A 58 -20.73 3.64 5.09
N LEU A 59 -19.92 3.56 6.14
CA LEU A 59 -19.65 2.35 6.91
C LEU A 59 -20.70 2.02 7.98
N GLY A 60 -21.82 2.78 8.04
CA GLY A 60 -22.88 2.55 9.00
C GLY A 60 -22.65 3.20 10.36
N SER A 61 -21.74 4.18 10.44
CA SER A 61 -21.41 4.93 11.67
C SER A 61 -21.05 4.02 12.86
N PRO A 62 -20.06 3.15 12.72
CA PRO A 62 -19.65 2.25 13.79
C PRO A 62 -19.20 3.05 15.03
N SER A 63 -19.41 2.48 16.21
CA SER A 63 -18.99 3.12 17.46
C SER A 63 -17.48 2.95 17.69
N GLY A 64 -16.82 4.00 18.15
CA GLY A 64 -15.38 4.02 18.42
C GLY A 64 -14.54 4.29 17.17
N GLN A 65 -13.22 4.14 17.32
CA GLN A 65 -12.29 4.34 16.21
C GLN A 65 -12.44 3.24 15.17
N THR A 66 -12.44 3.64 13.91
CA THR A 66 -12.64 2.74 12.75
C THR A 66 -11.45 2.83 11.83
N TYR A 67 -10.99 1.71 11.33
CA TYR A 67 -9.78 1.61 10.52
C TYR A 67 -9.98 0.73 9.29
N PHE A 68 -9.49 1.16 8.14
CA PHE A 68 -9.15 0.23 7.06
C PHE A 68 -7.84 -0.47 7.42
N VAL A 69 -7.77 -1.78 7.17
CA VAL A 69 -6.56 -2.56 7.44
C VAL A 69 -5.93 -2.99 6.14
N ILE A 70 -4.72 -2.51 5.85
CA ILE A 70 -3.93 -2.98 4.71
C ILE A 70 -2.95 -4.07 5.13
N TRP A 71 -2.51 -4.87 4.17
CA TRP A 71 -1.41 -5.81 4.31
C TRP A 71 -0.32 -5.48 3.30
N THR A 72 0.95 -5.49 3.73
CA THR A 72 2.09 -5.26 2.85
C THR A 72 3.34 -6.02 3.30
N THR A 73 4.17 -6.39 2.33
CA THR A 73 5.52 -6.94 2.54
C THR A 73 6.62 -5.91 2.26
N THR A 74 6.24 -4.68 1.89
CA THR A 74 7.15 -3.58 1.56
C THR A 74 6.87 -2.34 2.42
N PRO A 75 7.13 -2.37 3.75
CA PRO A 75 6.85 -1.23 4.63
C PRO A 75 7.47 0.07 4.15
N TRP A 76 8.61 -0.01 3.47
CA TRP A 76 9.35 1.14 2.94
C TRP A 76 8.57 1.97 1.90
N THR A 77 7.48 1.45 1.31
CA THR A 77 6.63 2.22 0.38
C THR A 77 5.57 3.06 1.09
N LEU A 78 5.30 2.81 2.38
CA LEU A 78 4.31 3.55 3.15
C LEU A 78 4.50 5.07 3.13
N PRO A 79 5.74 5.62 3.22
CA PRO A 79 5.92 7.08 3.11
C PRO A 79 5.39 7.70 1.82
N ALA A 80 5.26 6.90 0.75
CA ALA A 80 4.70 7.34 -0.54
C ALA A 80 3.20 7.02 -0.69
N ASN A 81 2.54 6.48 0.33
CA ASN A 81 1.12 6.17 0.29
C ASN A 81 0.28 7.44 0.08
N VAL A 82 -0.69 7.36 -0.82
CA VAL A 82 -1.66 8.43 -1.12
C VAL A 82 -3.09 7.91 -1.29
N GLY A 83 -3.25 6.59 -1.23
CA GLY A 83 -4.56 5.98 -1.37
C GLY A 83 -4.64 4.57 -0.82
N ILE A 84 -5.85 4.07 -0.78
CA ILE A 84 -6.21 2.70 -0.41
C ILE A 84 -7.11 2.16 -1.51
N ALA A 85 -6.69 1.10 -2.19
CA ALA A 85 -7.48 0.49 -3.25
C ALA A 85 -8.39 -0.61 -2.69
N LEU A 86 -9.64 -0.58 -3.14
CA LEU A 86 -10.66 -1.59 -2.91
C LEU A 86 -11.11 -2.18 -4.26
N HIS A 87 -11.54 -3.42 -4.28
CA HIS A 87 -12.19 -3.97 -5.47
C HIS A 87 -13.66 -3.54 -5.51
N PRO A 88 -14.19 -3.04 -6.64
CA PRO A 88 -15.55 -2.50 -6.71
C PRO A 88 -16.65 -3.52 -6.37
N GLU A 89 -16.45 -4.79 -6.71
CA GLU A 89 -17.44 -5.86 -6.56
C GLU A 89 -17.24 -6.72 -5.30
N LEU A 90 -16.12 -6.55 -4.57
CA LEU A 90 -15.95 -7.26 -3.31
C LEU A 90 -16.79 -6.61 -2.20
N GLU A 91 -17.21 -7.44 -1.27
CA GLU A 91 -17.86 -7.03 -0.04
C GLU A 91 -16.82 -6.76 1.04
N TYR A 92 -16.94 -5.61 1.69
CA TYR A 92 -16.13 -5.18 2.81
C TYR A 92 -16.99 -5.10 4.05
N SER A 93 -16.57 -5.76 5.11
CA SER A 93 -17.31 -5.76 6.36
C SER A 93 -16.58 -4.97 7.43
N VAL A 94 -17.39 -4.30 8.25
CA VAL A 94 -16.94 -3.65 9.48
C VAL A 94 -17.03 -4.69 10.59
N PHE A 95 -15.91 -4.89 11.29
CA PHE A 95 -15.81 -5.83 12.38
C PHE A 95 -15.36 -5.12 13.65
N ASN A 96 -16.07 -5.36 14.76
CA ASN A 96 -15.58 -4.97 16.08
C ASN A 96 -14.57 -5.99 16.61
N TYR A 97 -13.58 -5.48 17.31
CA TYR A 97 -12.67 -6.25 18.14
C TYR A 97 -12.27 -5.45 19.39
N VAL A 98 -11.63 -6.10 20.34
CA VAL A 98 -11.04 -5.45 21.52
C VAL A 98 -9.52 -5.53 21.37
N ASN A 99 -8.85 -4.37 21.38
CA ASN A 99 -7.40 -4.33 21.27
C ASN A 99 -6.71 -4.74 22.60
N GLU A 100 -5.39 -4.83 22.59
CA GLU A 100 -4.60 -5.25 23.77
C GLU A 100 -4.78 -4.33 24.99
N ALA A 101 -5.16 -3.07 24.78
CA ALA A 101 -5.48 -2.12 25.84
C ALA A 101 -6.93 -2.22 26.37
N GLY A 102 -7.71 -3.20 25.89
CA GLY A 102 -9.11 -3.37 26.26
C GLY A 102 -10.07 -2.36 25.59
N VAL A 103 -9.61 -1.60 24.59
CA VAL A 103 -10.42 -0.63 23.87
C VAL A 103 -11.10 -1.29 22.68
N LYS A 104 -12.39 -1.00 22.52
CA LYS A 104 -13.18 -1.49 21.39
C LYS A 104 -12.91 -0.61 20.16
N GLU A 105 -12.45 -1.23 19.09
CA GLU A 105 -12.20 -0.61 17.77
C GLU A 105 -12.95 -1.36 16.68
N SER A 106 -13.08 -0.74 15.51
CA SER A 106 -13.68 -1.34 14.31
C SER A 106 -12.65 -1.44 13.19
N LEU A 107 -12.58 -2.61 12.55
CA LEU A 107 -11.71 -2.89 11.41
C LEU A 107 -12.54 -3.13 10.15
N VAL A 108 -12.08 -2.62 9.02
CA VAL A 108 -12.68 -2.82 7.69
C VAL A 108 -11.73 -3.65 6.85
N ILE A 109 -12.16 -4.86 6.48
CA ILE A 109 -11.46 -5.77 5.58
C ILE A 109 -12.48 -6.43 4.63
N ALA A 110 -12.01 -7.07 3.57
CA ALA A 110 -12.88 -7.88 2.71
C ALA A 110 -13.54 -9.00 3.53
N ASP A 111 -14.85 -9.15 3.41
CA ASP A 111 -15.64 -10.10 4.20
C ASP A 111 -15.12 -11.53 4.08
N LYS A 112 -14.77 -11.92 2.88
CA LYS A 112 -14.25 -13.25 2.54
C LYS A 112 -12.93 -13.60 3.25
N LEU A 113 -12.16 -12.59 3.68
CA LEU A 113 -10.85 -12.78 4.31
C LEU A 113 -10.90 -12.78 5.84
N LYS A 114 -12.08 -12.69 6.45
CA LYS A 114 -12.23 -12.68 7.91
C LYS A 114 -11.51 -13.84 8.61
N GLU A 115 -11.80 -15.06 8.20
CA GLU A 115 -11.27 -16.27 8.87
C GLU A 115 -9.74 -16.38 8.75
N SER A 116 -9.19 -16.07 7.55
CA SER A 116 -7.74 -16.07 7.35
C SER A 116 -7.06 -14.96 8.16
N PHE A 117 -7.67 -13.79 8.22
CA PHE A 117 -7.18 -12.67 9.01
C PHE A 117 -7.19 -12.98 10.52
N GLU A 118 -8.26 -13.57 11.04
CA GLU A 118 -8.33 -14.01 12.46
C GLU A 118 -7.24 -15.04 12.76
N LYS A 119 -7.05 -16.02 11.89
CA LYS A 119 -6.00 -17.03 12.02
C LYS A 119 -4.59 -16.42 12.06
N GLU A 120 -4.33 -15.47 11.15
CA GLU A 120 -3.01 -14.83 11.05
C GLU A 120 -2.74 -13.87 12.21
N THR A 121 -3.74 -13.10 12.64
CA THR A 121 -3.55 -12.06 13.65
C THR A 121 -3.80 -12.56 15.08
N GLY A 122 -4.59 -13.61 15.26
CA GLY A 122 -5.06 -14.08 16.55
C GLY A 122 -6.21 -13.25 17.13
N LEU A 123 -6.74 -12.28 16.35
CA LEU A 123 -7.86 -11.45 16.78
C LEU A 123 -9.19 -12.22 16.62
N SER A 124 -10.19 -11.86 17.43
CA SER A 124 -11.57 -12.31 17.28
C SER A 124 -12.44 -11.17 16.80
N LEU A 125 -13.07 -11.35 15.65
CA LEU A 125 -13.80 -10.31 14.93
C LEU A 125 -15.31 -10.56 14.97
N HIS A 126 -16.08 -9.54 15.36
CA HIS A 126 -17.54 -9.56 15.37
C HIS A 126 -18.09 -8.63 14.29
N LYS A 127 -18.75 -9.22 13.27
CA LYS A 127 -19.30 -8.46 12.15
C LYS A 127 -20.41 -7.52 12.61
N LEU A 128 -20.35 -6.26 12.12
CA LEU A 128 -21.38 -5.25 12.34
C LEU A 128 -22.20 -4.97 11.06
N SER A 129 -21.53 -4.75 9.96
CA SER A 129 -22.15 -4.37 8.68
C SER A 129 -21.31 -4.84 7.51
N THR A 130 -21.89 -4.85 6.31
CA THR A 130 -21.24 -5.22 5.05
C THR A 130 -21.59 -4.19 3.99
N HIS A 131 -20.60 -3.80 3.19
CA HIS A 131 -20.70 -2.75 2.19
C HIS A 131 -19.98 -3.19 0.91
N ALA A 132 -20.56 -2.91 -0.26
CA ALA A 132 -19.87 -3.13 -1.53
C ALA A 132 -18.71 -2.15 -1.67
N GLY A 133 -17.55 -2.59 -2.20
CA GLY A 133 -16.38 -1.74 -2.37
C GLY A 133 -16.67 -0.42 -3.09
N LYS A 134 -17.49 -0.48 -4.16
CA LYS A 134 -17.92 0.71 -4.91
C LYS A 134 -18.67 1.76 -4.08
N SER A 135 -19.32 1.38 -2.99
CA SER A 135 -20.03 2.34 -2.13
C SER A 135 -19.09 3.17 -1.28
N LEU A 136 -17.85 2.72 -1.09
CA LEU A 136 -16.83 3.36 -0.28
C LEU A 136 -15.90 4.27 -1.10
N GLU A 137 -16.07 4.30 -2.41
CA GLU A 137 -15.28 5.12 -3.33
C GLU A 137 -15.23 6.59 -2.90
N LEU A 138 -14.04 7.22 -3.06
CA LEU A 138 -13.75 8.59 -2.65
C LEU A 138 -13.95 8.86 -1.15
N GLY A 139 -13.98 7.81 -0.34
CA GLY A 139 -13.84 7.96 1.10
C GLY A 139 -12.40 8.29 1.48
N GLU A 140 -12.16 8.66 2.73
CA GLU A 140 -10.85 9.04 3.22
C GLU A 140 -10.48 8.30 4.51
N ALA A 141 -9.22 7.91 4.59
CA ALA A 141 -8.57 7.46 5.81
C ALA A 141 -7.30 8.27 6.04
N ARG A 142 -6.86 8.39 7.28
CA ARG A 142 -5.63 9.08 7.64
C ARG A 142 -4.44 8.15 7.51
N HIS A 143 -3.35 8.66 6.95
CA HIS A 143 -2.07 7.95 6.91
C HIS A 143 -1.58 7.67 8.35
N PRO A 144 -1.03 6.46 8.67
CA PRO A 144 -0.78 6.04 10.05
C PRO A 144 0.31 6.85 10.78
N PHE A 145 1.17 7.59 10.08
CA PHE A 145 2.25 8.37 10.69
C PHE A 145 2.63 9.66 9.93
N LEU A 146 1.93 10.00 8.86
CA LEU A 146 2.12 11.28 8.16
C LEU A 146 0.81 12.07 8.21
N ASP A 147 0.91 13.39 8.18
CA ASP A 147 -0.27 14.27 8.11
C ASP A 147 -0.77 14.36 6.66
N ARG A 148 -1.41 13.29 6.22
CA ARG A 148 -1.92 13.12 4.86
C ARG A 148 -3.15 12.22 4.86
N ALA A 149 -4.11 12.53 3.99
CA ALA A 149 -5.22 11.65 3.67
C ALA A 149 -4.77 10.54 2.71
N SER A 150 -5.35 9.35 2.88
CA SER A 150 -5.28 8.23 1.94
C SER A 150 -6.69 8.06 1.37
N ILE A 151 -6.83 8.38 0.08
CA ILE A 151 -8.13 8.36 -0.60
C ILE A 151 -8.52 6.92 -0.96
N ILE A 152 -9.77 6.56 -0.72
CA ILE A 152 -10.31 5.26 -1.12
C ILE A 152 -10.57 5.29 -2.63
N VAL A 153 -9.89 4.42 -3.35
CA VAL A 153 -9.97 4.28 -4.80
C VAL A 153 -10.41 2.86 -5.18
N LEU A 154 -10.92 2.69 -6.39
CA LEU A 154 -11.31 1.38 -6.91
C LEU A 154 -10.30 0.85 -7.90
N GLY A 155 -9.85 -0.40 -7.69
CA GLY A 155 -8.90 -1.08 -8.55
C GLY A 155 -9.23 -2.56 -8.74
N ASP A 156 -9.31 -2.99 -10.00
CA ASP A 156 -9.62 -4.38 -10.37
C ASP A 156 -8.45 -5.34 -10.06
N HIS A 157 -7.27 -4.81 -9.76
CA HIS A 157 -6.09 -5.59 -9.33
C HIS A 157 -6.19 -6.09 -7.88
N VAL A 158 -7.12 -5.55 -7.09
CA VAL A 158 -7.33 -5.99 -5.71
C VAL A 158 -8.03 -7.34 -5.72
N THR A 159 -7.45 -8.32 -5.03
CA THR A 159 -8.02 -9.67 -4.89
C THR A 159 -8.37 -9.97 -3.44
N ALA A 160 -9.13 -11.03 -3.22
CA ALA A 160 -9.45 -11.56 -1.90
C ALA A 160 -8.87 -12.97 -1.71
N ASP A 161 -7.62 -13.16 -2.14
CA ASP A 161 -6.90 -14.44 -2.02
C ASP A 161 -5.97 -14.45 -0.80
N THR A 162 -5.38 -13.29 -0.50
CA THR A 162 -4.45 -13.10 0.62
C THR A 162 -4.60 -11.71 1.24
N GLY A 163 -4.06 -11.53 2.44
CA GLY A 163 -4.04 -10.25 3.14
C GLY A 163 -5.41 -9.83 3.68
N THR A 164 -5.87 -8.66 3.28
CA THR A 164 -7.12 -8.06 3.79
C THR A 164 -8.11 -7.67 2.69
N GLY A 165 -7.73 -7.77 1.40
CA GLY A 165 -8.52 -7.21 0.30
C GLY A 165 -8.55 -5.68 0.28
N VAL A 166 -7.74 -5.03 1.11
CA VAL A 166 -7.57 -3.58 1.21
C VAL A 166 -6.10 -3.30 0.91
N VAL A 167 -5.80 -2.61 -0.18
CA VAL A 167 -4.44 -2.47 -0.70
C VAL A 167 -3.95 -1.03 -0.57
N HIS A 168 -2.83 -0.87 0.13
CA HIS A 168 -2.07 0.38 0.15
C HIS A 168 -1.63 0.78 -1.26
N THR A 169 -1.83 2.04 -1.64
CA THR A 169 -1.57 2.55 -2.99
C THR A 169 -0.52 3.65 -2.96
N ALA A 170 0.60 3.40 -3.65
CA ALA A 170 1.72 4.33 -3.84
C ALA A 170 2.10 4.39 -5.33
N PRO A 171 1.54 5.32 -6.12
CA PRO A 171 1.70 5.39 -7.58
C PRO A 171 3.15 5.44 -8.07
N GLY A 172 4.08 5.92 -7.25
CA GLY A 172 5.52 5.92 -7.56
C GLY A 172 6.22 4.57 -7.39
N HIS A 173 5.55 3.57 -6.78
CA HIS A 173 6.19 2.31 -6.37
C HIS A 173 5.44 1.04 -6.82
N GLY A 174 4.46 1.16 -7.71
CA GLY A 174 3.72 0.03 -8.26
C GLY A 174 3.05 0.37 -9.60
N VAL A 175 3.07 -0.57 -10.55
CA VAL A 175 2.46 -0.35 -11.88
C VAL A 175 0.94 -0.23 -11.79
N ASP A 176 0.31 -1.09 -11.00
CA ASP A 176 -1.15 -1.05 -10.82
C ASP A 176 -1.56 0.16 -9.98
N ASP A 177 -0.77 0.51 -8.96
CA ASP A 177 -0.93 1.72 -8.17
C ASP A 177 -0.86 2.98 -9.05
N PHE A 178 0.08 2.98 -10.00
CA PHE A 178 0.24 4.08 -10.96
C PHE A 178 -0.99 4.21 -11.87
N ARG A 179 -1.48 3.09 -12.43
CA ARG A 179 -2.68 3.08 -13.30
C ARG A 179 -3.92 3.60 -12.56
N VAL A 180 -4.12 3.12 -11.33
CA VAL A 180 -5.19 3.61 -10.48
C VAL A 180 -4.97 5.07 -10.11
N GLY A 181 -3.74 5.44 -9.77
CA GLY A 181 -3.36 6.82 -9.48
C GLY A 181 -3.69 7.78 -10.62
N GLN A 182 -3.42 7.39 -11.86
CA GLN A 182 -3.80 8.19 -13.04
C GLN A 182 -5.32 8.37 -13.16
N LYS A 183 -6.11 7.29 -12.92
CA LYS A 183 -7.58 7.34 -12.97
C LYS A 183 -8.17 8.33 -11.96
N TYR A 184 -7.56 8.43 -10.77
CA TYR A 184 -8.04 9.28 -9.67
C TYR A 184 -7.23 10.58 -9.47
N ASN A 185 -6.30 10.89 -10.38
CA ASN A 185 -5.40 12.04 -10.28
C ASN A 185 -4.60 12.08 -8.96
N LEU A 186 -4.21 10.91 -8.45
CA LEU A 186 -3.37 10.84 -7.27
C LEU A 186 -1.95 11.32 -7.57
N PRO A 187 -1.28 11.99 -6.64
CA PRO A 187 0.11 12.40 -6.84
C PRO A 187 1.05 11.19 -6.93
N VAL A 188 2.03 11.28 -7.83
CA VAL A 188 3.09 10.28 -7.96
C VAL A 188 4.24 10.69 -7.04
N LEU A 189 4.19 10.24 -5.80
CA LEU A 189 5.27 10.48 -4.83
C LEU A 189 6.34 9.41 -4.99
N ASN A 190 7.60 9.85 -5.05
CA ASN A 190 8.75 8.96 -5.11
C ASN A 190 9.87 9.46 -4.18
N PRO A 191 9.75 9.26 -2.86
CA PRO A 191 10.75 9.71 -1.89
C PRO A 191 12.03 8.86 -1.89
N VAL A 192 12.30 8.10 -2.95
CA VAL A 192 13.44 7.19 -3.05
C VAL A 192 14.36 7.60 -4.19
N SER A 193 15.63 7.79 -3.92
CA SER A 193 16.67 8.13 -4.89
C SER A 193 17.02 6.96 -5.81
N ASP A 194 17.83 7.23 -6.84
CA ASP A 194 18.37 6.22 -7.75
C ASP A 194 19.23 5.14 -7.05
N SER A 195 19.79 5.46 -5.89
CA SER A 195 20.58 4.56 -5.05
C SER A 195 19.77 3.81 -3.98
N GLY A 196 18.43 3.89 -4.02
CA GLY A 196 17.55 3.21 -3.07
C GLY A 196 17.59 3.80 -1.66
N GLN A 197 17.82 5.10 -1.54
CA GLN A 197 17.85 5.84 -0.27
C GLN A 197 16.73 6.88 -0.25
N TYR A 198 16.14 7.13 0.92
CA TYR A 198 15.18 8.21 1.06
C TYR A 198 15.79 9.57 0.73
N THR A 199 14.99 10.40 0.06
CA THR A 199 15.31 11.78 -0.32
C THR A 199 14.81 12.80 0.73
N ASP A 200 14.91 14.08 0.40
CA ASP A 200 14.33 15.17 1.19
C ASP A 200 12.80 15.12 1.29
N ASP A 201 12.14 14.38 0.42
CA ASP A 201 10.68 14.19 0.46
C ASP A 201 10.22 13.35 1.67
N TYR A 202 11.16 12.65 2.33
CA TYR A 202 10.94 11.99 3.62
C TYR A 202 12.12 12.23 4.56
N LEU A 203 12.18 13.45 5.12
CA LEU A 203 13.32 13.99 5.91
C LEU A 203 13.71 13.11 7.09
N GLU A 204 12.74 12.48 7.75
CA GLU A 204 12.99 11.67 8.95
C GLU A 204 13.97 10.51 8.70
N MET A 205 13.99 9.98 7.48
CA MET A 205 14.86 8.86 7.09
C MET A 205 15.79 9.21 5.91
N LYS A 206 15.98 10.50 5.63
CA LYS A 206 16.84 10.97 4.55
C LYS A 206 18.21 10.29 4.55
N GLY A 207 18.63 9.81 3.39
CA GLY A 207 19.91 9.12 3.19
C GLY A 207 19.92 7.65 3.64
N MET A 208 18.89 7.18 4.33
CA MET A 208 18.79 5.79 4.75
C MET A 208 18.37 4.91 3.58
N ASN A 209 19.02 3.74 3.45
CA ASN A 209 18.58 2.72 2.49
C ASN A 209 17.19 2.18 2.89
N ILE A 210 16.28 2.06 1.91
CA ILE A 210 14.87 1.68 2.13
C ILE A 210 14.68 0.33 2.83
N PHE A 211 15.51 -0.68 2.52
CA PHE A 211 15.40 -1.98 3.18
C PHE A 211 15.87 -1.91 4.64
N LYS A 212 16.84 -1.04 4.96
CA LYS A 212 17.28 -0.77 6.34
C LYS A 212 16.28 0.06 7.12
N ALA A 213 15.40 0.79 6.44
CA ALA A 213 14.34 1.57 7.07
C ALA A 213 13.14 0.73 7.52
N ASN A 214 12.92 -0.46 6.96
CA ASN A 214 11.78 -1.32 7.30
C ASN A 214 11.59 -1.52 8.82
N PRO A 215 12.62 -1.90 9.60
CA PRO A 215 12.46 -2.05 11.05
C PRO A 215 12.01 -0.77 11.75
N LEU A 216 12.54 0.38 11.34
CA LEU A 216 12.19 1.68 11.95
C LEU A 216 10.75 2.09 11.63
N ILE A 217 10.28 1.82 10.41
CA ILE A 217 8.89 2.06 10.02
C ILE A 217 7.95 1.16 10.83
N ILE A 218 8.33 -0.11 11.04
CA ILE A 218 7.57 -1.05 11.85
C ILE A 218 7.49 -0.59 13.31
N GLU A 219 8.61 -0.16 13.89
CA GLU A 219 8.62 0.39 15.27
C GLU A 219 7.78 1.66 15.38
N LYS A 220 7.80 2.53 14.37
CA LYS A 220 6.97 3.73 14.31
C LYS A 220 5.47 3.38 14.28
N LEU A 221 5.08 2.41 13.48
CA LEU A 221 3.70 1.90 13.42
C LEU A 221 3.27 1.26 14.74
N LYS A 222 4.16 0.55 15.41
CA LYS A 222 3.93 -0.04 16.73
C LYS A 222 3.74 1.04 17.79
N ALA A 223 4.63 2.01 17.83
CA ALA A 223 4.57 3.12 18.80
C ALA A 223 3.31 3.98 18.64
N SER A 224 2.81 4.15 17.41
CA SER A 224 1.57 4.88 17.13
C SER A 224 0.29 4.04 17.28
N GLY A 225 0.40 2.74 17.61
CA GLY A 225 -0.74 1.84 17.75
C GLY A 225 -1.41 1.44 16.42
N HIS A 226 -0.75 1.70 15.28
CA HIS A 226 -1.28 1.37 13.94
C HIS A 226 -0.83 0.00 13.41
N LEU A 227 0.11 -0.67 14.06
CA LEU A 227 0.54 -2.03 13.72
C LEU A 227 -0.38 -3.05 14.40
N ILE A 228 -1.06 -3.89 13.62
CA ILE A 228 -1.84 -5.03 14.16
C ILE A 228 -0.93 -6.24 14.35
N LYS A 229 -0.17 -6.57 13.31
CA LYS A 229 0.68 -7.76 13.30
C LYS A 229 1.92 -7.52 12.48
N PHE A 230 3.04 -8.03 12.97
CA PHE A 230 4.28 -8.22 12.23
C PHE A 230 4.61 -9.72 12.18
N SER A 231 5.00 -10.20 11.04
CA SER A 231 5.57 -11.53 10.82
C SER A 231 6.62 -11.46 9.71
N GLU A 232 7.30 -12.56 9.47
CA GLU A 232 8.18 -12.72 8.31
C GLU A 232 7.48 -13.62 7.29
N PHE A 233 7.54 -13.23 6.03
CA PHE A 233 6.87 -13.91 4.94
C PHE A 233 7.88 -14.26 3.83
N VAL A 234 7.91 -15.52 3.44
CA VAL A 234 8.74 -15.99 2.32
C VAL A 234 7.91 -15.94 1.05
N HIS A 235 8.40 -15.21 0.07
CA HIS A 235 7.72 -15.05 -1.21
C HIS A 235 8.70 -14.83 -2.35
N SER A 236 8.25 -15.09 -3.56
CA SER A 236 8.99 -14.80 -4.79
C SER A 236 9.11 -13.29 -4.99
N TYR A 237 10.33 -12.79 -5.21
CA TYR A 237 10.62 -11.36 -5.33
C TYR A 237 11.52 -11.09 -6.54
N PRO A 238 11.30 -10.02 -7.30
CA PRO A 238 12.08 -9.70 -8.48
C PRO A 238 13.50 -9.27 -8.14
N HIS A 239 14.46 -9.86 -8.84
CA HIS A 239 15.89 -9.59 -8.71
C HIS A 239 16.51 -9.23 -10.06
N CYS A 240 17.57 -8.45 -10.03
CA CYS A 240 18.36 -8.18 -11.21
C CYS A 240 19.16 -9.42 -11.63
N TRP A 241 19.03 -9.84 -12.88
CA TRP A 241 19.76 -11.00 -13.44
C TRP A 241 21.28 -10.90 -13.31
N ARG A 242 21.82 -9.67 -13.35
CA ARG A 242 23.26 -9.40 -13.30
C ARG A 242 23.81 -9.27 -11.88
N SER A 243 23.21 -8.38 -11.06
CA SER A 243 23.69 -8.09 -9.69
C SER A 243 23.14 -9.03 -8.64
N LYS A 244 22.08 -9.80 -8.98
CA LYS A 244 21.32 -10.64 -8.03
C LYS A 244 20.74 -9.89 -6.83
N THR A 245 20.68 -8.56 -6.90
CA THR A 245 20.06 -7.73 -5.86
C THR A 245 18.56 -7.59 -6.09
N PRO A 246 17.74 -7.47 -5.02
CA PRO A 246 16.32 -7.24 -5.15
C PRO A 246 16.05 -5.90 -5.86
N LEU A 247 15.05 -5.90 -6.72
CA LEU A 247 14.61 -4.74 -7.48
C LEU A 247 13.58 -3.93 -6.69
N ILE A 248 13.40 -2.68 -7.07
CA ILE A 248 12.33 -1.82 -6.60
C ILE A 248 11.56 -1.29 -7.81
N PHE A 249 10.34 -0.81 -7.59
CA PHE A 249 9.65 0.06 -8.52
C PHE A 249 9.89 1.52 -8.14
N ARG A 250 10.30 2.33 -9.12
CA ARG A 250 10.43 3.78 -8.94
C ARG A 250 10.32 4.52 -10.28
#